data_6a09010e61351a34970529c6e81c91d0
#
_entry.id   6a09010e61351a34970529c6e81c91d0
#
_cell.length_a   1.000
_cell.length_b   1.000
_cell.length_c   1.000
_cell.angle_alpha   90.00
_cell.angle_beta   90.00
_cell.angle_gamma   90.00
#
_symmetry.space_group_name_H-M   'P 1'
#
loop_
_entity.id
_entity.type
_entity.pdbx_description
1 polymer ?
#
loop_
_entity_poly.entity_id
_entity_poly.type
_entity_poly.pdbx_seq_one_letter_code
_entity_poly.pdbx_strand_id
1 'polypeptide(L)'
;SYPPRECGIATFTQDITNAFDHKFNPAVKSRIVALKENPTNFYNYNTKKVIDEINSNEIGYYVNLAKELNSRPEIKIVNIQHEFGLFGGSWGDYLIPFLQVIEKPIVVTFHSVLENPDDELKNTVQLIAEKAKALIVMNSLSEKVLVSEYQIPQAKIAIIPHGIPQVPLEPSEKYKTELGLEGKIVLSTFGLLSPNKGIQYAIRALPEIVAKFPNVIYLVIGATHPNIVKEKGEVYRNALIQEIQKLGLENHVRFYNKYLELGELTSYLKATDIYLSPTVDEGQSVSGTLSYAMGCGRPVIATETSYARFLVAPQTGYLVPVRSASAITKALNELIPDEKRIKGMGREAYEHTRPMTWPNVATSYFNLYKNFADLEAEEDKLPELKLDHLKRLTDNFGVFHFAKYSKPERRYGYSLDDNARAIIVAVKNYKLAPSEDLEKIIQTYLNFVKFAQRPTGTFANVVSYQKVKDGTTDEDVQGRAIWALGFASSENLLPEKIRNQAQKLFLKALNPLLKIKSPRATAFAMTGIYHYLKSFP
;
A
#
# COMPACT_ATOMS: atom_id res chain seq x y z
N SER A 1 15.43 -17.01 -3.80
CA SER A 1 15.03 -17.20 -5.19
C SER A 1 15.03 -15.87 -5.94
N TYR A 2 15.44 -15.84 -7.23
CA TYR A 2 15.51 -14.61 -8.05
C TYR A 2 15.26 -14.96 -9.54
N PRO A 3 14.67 -14.05 -10.35
CA PRO A 3 14.50 -14.29 -11.78
C PRO A 3 15.85 -14.52 -12.50
N PRO A 4 15.89 -15.39 -13.54
CA PRO A 4 14.76 -15.87 -14.33
C PRO A 4 14.02 -17.11 -13.79
N ARG A 5 14.25 -17.52 -12.54
CA ARG A 5 13.45 -18.58 -11.94
C ARG A 5 12.00 -18.10 -11.80
N GLU A 6 11.06 -18.85 -12.39
CA GLU A 6 9.62 -18.53 -12.35
C GLU A 6 9.00 -19.02 -11.04
N CYS A 7 8.97 -18.16 -10.02
CA CYS A 7 8.23 -18.40 -8.78
C CYS A 7 7.87 -17.08 -8.10
N GLY A 8 6.82 -17.10 -7.26
CA GLY A 8 6.34 -15.91 -6.57
C GLY A 8 7.38 -15.21 -5.70
N ILE A 9 8.27 -15.98 -5.05
CA ILE A 9 9.32 -15.41 -4.19
C ILE A 9 10.44 -14.78 -5.02
N ALA A 10 10.73 -15.30 -6.23
CA ALA A 10 11.67 -14.67 -7.13
C ALA A 10 11.16 -13.30 -7.58
N THR A 11 9.89 -13.21 -7.96
CA THR A 11 9.24 -11.94 -8.33
C THR A 11 9.22 -10.97 -7.14
N PHE A 12 8.81 -11.43 -5.96
CA PHE A 12 8.83 -10.62 -4.73
C PHE A 12 10.23 -10.06 -4.46
N THR A 13 11.26 -10.92 -4.52
CA THR A 13 12.65 -10.51 -4.27
C THR A 13 13.13 -9.48 -5.28
N GLN A 14 12.76 -9.63 -6.55
CA GLN A 14 13.07 -8.65 -7.59
C GLN A 14 12.37 -7.31 -7.32
N ASP A 15 11.06 -7.35 -7.04
CA ASP A 15 10.26 -6.14 -6.86
C ASP A 15 10.69 -5.34 -5.64
N ILE A 16 10.89 -6.00 -4.48
CA ILE A 16 11.33 -5.30 -3.27
C ILE A 16 12.74 -4.73 -3.44
N THR A 17 13.67 -5.49 -4.04
CA THR A 17 15.04 -5.01 -4.21
C THR A 17 15.18 -3.94 -5.28
N ASN A 18 14.33 -3.95 -6.31
CA ASN A 18 14.25 -2.87 -7.30
C ASN A 18 13.68 -1.59 -6.67
N ALA A 19 12.59 -1.69 -5.90
CA ALA A 19 12.01 -0.55 -5.20
C ALA A 19 12.98 0.02 -4.16
N PHE A 20 13.68 -0.84 -3.43
CA PHE A 20 14.71 -0.46 -2.46
C PHE A 20 15.86 0.29 -3.13
N ASP A 21 16.43 -0.27 -4.21
CA ASP A 21 17.52 0.35 -4.94
C ASP A 21 17.09 1.65 -5.63
N HIS A 22 15.88 1.70 -6.18
CA HIS A 22 15.34 2.93 -6.78
C HIS A 22 15.29 4.08 -5.78
N LYS A 23 14.96 3.78 -4.54
CA LYS A 23 14.77 4.79 -3.50
C LYS A 23 16.06 5.18 -2.78
N PHE A 24 16.95 4.22 -2.50
CA PHE A 24 18.08 4.41 -1.58
C PHE A 24 19.47 4.38 -2.24
N ASN A 25 19.57 4.00 -3.53
CA ASN A 25 20.83 4.05 -4.27
C ASN A 25 21.19 5.54 -4.58
N PRO A 26 22.47 5.99 -4.44
CA PRO A 26 23.68 5.18 -4.27
C PRO A 26 24.07 4.85 -2.81
N ALA A 27 23.41 5.45 -1.81
CA ALA A 27 23.83 5.30 -0.42
C ALA A 27 23.72 3.85 0.09
N VAL A 28 22.62 3.16 -0.23
CA VAL A 28 22.41 1.75 0.10
C VAL A 28 21.95 1.00 -1.15
N LYS A 29 22.56 -0.14 -1.41
CA LYS A 29 22.25 -1.01 -2.55
C LYS A 29 21.97 -2.43 -2.10
N SER A 30 20.98 -3.06 -2.70
CA SER A 30 20.73 -4.48 -2.50
C SER A 30 21.60 -5.34 -3.43
N ARG A 31 22.03 -6.48 -2.91
CA ARG A 31 22.69 -7.57 -3.64
C ARG A 31 21.95 -8.86 -3.36
N ILE A 32 22.01 -9.78 -4.29
CA ILE A 32 21.30 -11.05 -4.23
C ILE A 32 22.29 -12.19 -4.16
N VAL A 33 22.05 -13.13 -3.25
CA VAL A 33 22.55 -14.50 -3.33
C VAL A 33 21.40 -15.35 -3.83
N ALA A 34 21.56 -16.00 -4.98
CA ALA A 34 20.50 -16.80 -5.57
C ALA A 34 20.59 -18.26 -5.12
N LEU A 35 19.42 -18.88 -4.87
CA LEU A 35 19.32 -20.31 -4.59
C LEU A 35 19.03 -21.08 -5.88
N LYS A 36 19.79 -22.13 -6.15
CA LYS A 36 19.52 -23.10 -7.21
C LYS A 36 19.32 -24.50 -6.63
N GLU A 37 18.34 -25.22 -7.15
CA GLU A 37 17.97 -26.57 -6.68
C GLU A 37 18.87 -27.65 -7.30
N ASN A 38 19.39 -27.37 -8.49
CA ASN A 38 20.22 -28.31 -9.25
C ASN A 38 21.48 -27.60 -9.73
N PRO A 39 22.66 -28.18 -9.48
CA PRO A 39 23.94 -27.63 -9.97
C PRO A 39 24.00 -27.44 -11.50
N THR A 40 23.22 -28.24 -12.25
CA THR A 40 23.15 -28.16 -13.72
C THR A 40 22.25 -27.04 -14.25
N ASN A 41 21.49 -26.39 -13.40
CA ASN A 41 20.68 -25.24 -13.80
C ASN A 41 21.57 -24.00 -13.90
N PHE A 42 21.84 -23.56 -15.13
CA PHE A 42 22.55 -22.33 -15.39
C PHE A 42 21.55 -21.19 -15.66
N TYR A 43 21.58 -20.19 -14.81
CA TYR A 43 20.83 -18.95 -15.01
C TYR A 43 21.78 -17.83 -15.40
N ASN A 44 21.45 -17.09 -16.43
CA ASN A 44 22.25 -15.92 -16.84
C ASN A 44 21.84 -14.71 -15.99
N TYR A 45 22.38 -14.59 -14.80
CA TYR A 45 22.12 -13.48 -13.91
C TYR A 45 22.92 -12.23 -14.27
N ASN A 46 22.35 -11.05 -13.98
CA ASN A 46 23.12 -9.83 -13.95
C ASN A 46 24.10 -9.85 -12.76
N THR A 47 25.37 -10.01 -13.02
CA THR A 47 26.43 -10.13 -11.99
C THR A 47 26.62 -8.87 -11.14
N LYS A 48 26.12 -7.70 -11.59
CA LYS A 48 26.07 -6.49 -10.77
C LYS A 48 24.97 -6.56 -9.71
N LYS A 49 23.99 -7.44 -9.85
CA LYS A 49 22.88 -7.61 -8.91
C LYS A 49 23.00 -8.90 -8.12
N VAL A 50 23.23 -10.03 -8.80
CA VAL A 50 23.44 -11.35 -8.18
C VAL A 50 24.93 -11.55 -8.00
N ILE A 51 25.39 -11.60 -6.77
CA ILE A 51 26.81 -11.66 -6.40
C ILE A 51 27.30 -13.08 -6.15
N ASP A 52 26.36 -14.00 -5.88
CA ASP A 52 26.68 -15.41 -5.65
C ASP A 52 25.46 -16.30 -5.90
N GLU A 53 25.73 -17.59 -6.10
CA GLU A 53 24.73 -18.66 -6.24
C GLU A 53 25.10 -19.83 -5.33
N ILE A 54 24.13 -20.34 -4.57
CA ILE A 54 24.34 -21.54 -3.76
C ILE A 54 23.40 -22.68 -4.16
N ASN A 55 23.91 -23.91 -4.09
CA ASN A 55 23.07 -25.10 -4.21
C ASN A 55 22.29 -25.31 -2.89
N SER A 56 20.96 -25.23 -2.97
CA SER A 56 20.12 -25.37 -1.78
C SER A 56 20.16 -26.76 -1.13
N ASN A 57 20.57 -27.78 -1.87
CA ASN A 57 20.60 -29.17 -1.42
C ASN A 57 21.96 -29.62 -0.85
N GLU A 58 22.92 -28.71 -0.72
CA GLU A 58 24.25 -29.02 -0.19
C GLU A 58 24.62 -28.10 0.97
N ILE A 59 24.64 -28.65 2.18
CA ILE A 59 24.83 -27.90 3.43
C ILE A 59 26.15 -27.13 3.49
N GLY A 60 27.22 -27.64 2.83
CA GLY A 60 28.53 -26.99 2.79
C GLY A 60 28.52 -25.60 2.14
N TYR A 61 27.65 -25.36 1.16
CA TYR A 61 27.52 -24.05 0.53
C TYR A 61 27.04 -22.97 1.51
N TYR A 62 26.14 -23.33 2.44
CA TYR A 62 25.60 -22.41 3.43
C TYR A 62 26.67 -21.89 4.38
N VAL A 63 27.53 -22.78 4.88
CA VAL A 63 28.64 -22.42 5.78
C VAL A 63 29.67 -21.56 5.06
N ASN A 64 30.04 -21.92 3.82
CA ASN A 64 31.01 -21.17 3.03
C ASN A 64 30.48 -19.77 2.69
N LEU A 65 29.21 -19.66 2.29
CA LEU A 65 28.56 -18.38 2.04
C LEU A 65 28.60 -17.47 3.29
N ALA A 66 28.30 -18.02 4.50
CA ALA A 66 28.33 -17.22 5.71
C ALA A 66 29.73 -16.64 5.97
N LYS A 67 30.80 -17.45 5.79
CA LYS A 67 32.20 -16.99 5.91
C LYS A 67 32.54 -15.92 4.89
N GLU A 68 32.11 -16.10 3.64
CA GLU A 68 32.34 -15.13 2.58
C GLU A 68 31.64 -13.79 2.87
N LEU A 69 30.36 -13.82 3.27
CA LEU A 69 29.63 -12.61 3.60
C LEU A 69 30.22 -11.89 4.81
N ASN A 70 30.77 -12.63 5.80
CA ASN A 70 31.46 -12.03 6.95
C ASN A 70 32.70 -11.24 6.52
N SER A 71 33.45 -11.73 5.52
CA SER A 71 34.66 -11.07 5.02
C SER A 71 34.41 -9.80 4.22
N ARG A 72 33.15 -9.52 3.85
CA ARG A 72 32.75 -8.36 3.03
C ARG A 72 32.27 -7.20 3.91
N PRO A 73 33.07 -6.16 4.17
CA PRO A 73 32.68 -5.06 5.06
C PRO A 73 31.55 -4.18 4.50
N GLU A 74 31.35 -4.18 3.18
CA GLU A 74 30.27 -3.46 2.51
C GLU A 74 28.89 -4.08 2.77
N ILE A 75 28.82 -5.35 3.17
CA ILE A 75 27.56 -6.00 3.55
C ILE A 75 27.24 -5.64 4.98
N LYS A 76 26.18 -4.88 5.17
CA LYS A 76 25.77 -4.35 6.47
C LYS A 76 24.69 -5.20 7.16
N ILE A 77 23.83 -5.84 6.37
CA ILE A 77 22.71 -6.64 6.85
C ILE A 77 22.35 -7.70 5.80
N VAL A 78 21.84 -8.83 6.25
CA VAL A 78 21.35 -9.91 5.39
C VAL A 78 19.85 -10.09 5.62
N ASN A 79 19.04 -9.97 4.56
CA ASN A 79 17.63 -10.35 4.59
C ASN A 79 17.43 -11.69 3.89
N ILE A 80 16.85 -12.65 4.60
CA ILE A 80 16.53 -13.97 4.07
C ILE A 80 15.06 -13.99 3.66
N GLN A 81 14.79 -14.22 2.37
CA GLN A 81 13.45 -14.46 1.85
C GLN A 81 13.11 -15.94 2.06
N HIS A 82 12.42 -16.24 3.14
CA HIS A 82 12.21 -17.61 3.62
C HIS A 82 10.90 -18.22 3.12
N GLU A 83 11.02 -19.42 2.58
CA GLU A 83 9.93 -20.36 2.32
C GLU A 83 10.46 -21.77 2.59
N PHE A 84 9.69 -22.61 3.26
CA PHE A 84 10.14 -23.92 3.72
C PHE A 84 10.67 -24.83 2.60
N GLY A 85 10.09 -24.74 1.42
CA GLY A 85 10.53 -25.50 0.23
C GLY A 85 11.70 -24.92 -0.56
N LEU A 86 12.32 -23.81 -0.12
CA LEU A 86 13.45 -23.20 -0.83
C LEU A 86 14.80 -23.68 -0.34
N PHE A 87 14.91 -24.02 0.92
CA PHE A 87 16.15 -24.45 1.56
C PHE A 87 16.17 -25.97 1.66
N GLY A 88 17.34 -26.58 1.61
CA GLY A 88 17.48 -28.02 1.73
C GLY A 88 17.20 -28.55 3.14
N GLY A 89 17.12 -29.88 3.25
CA GLY A 89 16.82 -30.56 4.50
C GLY A 89 15.35 -30.61 4.85
N SER A 90 15.05 -30.90 6.12
CA SER A 90 13.69 -30.96 6.64
C SER A 90 13.24 -29.56 7.03
N TRP A 91 12.10 -29.08 6.49
CA TRP A 91 11.61 -27.73 6.73
C TRP A 91 12.62 -26.59 6.43
N GLY A 92 13.64 -26.87 5.61
CA GLY A 92 14.68 -25.89 5.27
C GLY A 92 15.78 -25.73 6.32
N ASP A 93 16.02 -26.73 7.15
CA ASP A 93 16.96 -26.72 8.27
C ASP A 93 18.43 -26.56 7.85
N TYR A 94 18.78 -26.78 6.55
CA TYR A 94 20.12 -26.47 6.01
C TYR A 94 20.48 -24.98 6.14
N LEU A 95 19.50 -24.11 6.41
CA LEU A 95 19.74 -22.72 6.75
C LEU A 95 20.40 -22.54 8.14
N ILE A 96 20.20 -23.47 9.08
CA ILE A 96 20.68 -23.32 10.47
C ILE A 96 22.21 -23.20 10.55
N PRO A 97 23.04 -24.01 9.88
CA PRO A 97 24.49 -23.82 9.84
C PRO A 97 24.94 -22.44 9.30
N PHE A 98 24.24 -21.89 8.32
CA PHE A 98 24.48 -20.52 7.88
C PHE A 98 24.26 -19.52 9.01
N LEU A 99 23.13 -19.64 9.71
CA LEU A 99 22.76 -18.77 10.83
C LEU A 99 23.69 -18.88 12.03
N GLN A 100 24.36 -20.02 12.20
CA GLN A 100 25.35 -20.21 13.28
C GLN A 100 26.70 -19.56 12.97
N VAL A 101 27.05 -19.40 11.70
CA VAL A 101 28.38 -18.91 11.26
C VAL A 101 28.36 -17.43 10.88
N ILE A 102 27.22 -16.92 10.40
CA ILE A 102 27.12 -15.52 9.98
C ILE A 102 27.18 -14.56 11.17
N GLU A 103 28.01 -13.52 11.03
CA GLU A 103 28.20 -12.47 12.04
C GLU A 103 27.42 -11.18 11.70
N LYS A 104 26.98 -11.04 10.45
CA LYS A 104 26.16 -9.89 10.02
C LYS A 104 24.76 -9.95 10.64
N PRO A 105 24.12 -8.80 10.95
CA PRO A 105 22.73 -8.77 11.37
C PRO A 105 21.83 -9.47 10.35
N ILE A 106 20.89 -10.30 10.82
CA ILE A 106 19.97 -11.05 9.98
C ILE A 106 18.54 -10.61 10.24
N VAL A 107 17.79 -10.40 9.18
CA VAL A 107 16.34 -10.27 9.18
C VAL A 107 15.76 -11.37 8.29
N VAL A 108 14.70 -12.04 8.72
CA VAL A 108 14.06 -13.11 7.95
C VAL A 108 12.65 -12.70 7.58
N THR A 109 12.33 -12.74 6.29
CA THR A 109 10.98 -12.51 5.78
C THR A 109 10.32 -13.86 5.52
N PHE A 110 9.30 -14.21 6.29
CA PHE A 110 8.52 -15.43 6.10
C PHE A 110 7.42 -15.21 5.05
N HIS A 111 7.45 -16.01 3.98
CA HIS A 111 6.40 -16.04 2.97
C HIS A 111 5.27 -16.97 3.33
N SER A 112 5.53 -17.96 4.17
CA SER A 112 4.52 -18.84 4.76
C SER A 112 4.74 -18.96 6.27
N VAL A 113 3.66 -19.02 7.02
CA VAL A 113 3.61 -19.39 8.44
C VAL A 113 2.53 -20.44 8.56
N LEU A 114 2.92 -21.66 8.91
CA LEU A 114 2.03 -22.80 8.98
C LEU A 114 1.38 -22.90 10.35
N GLU A 115 0.08 -23.08 10.39
CA GLU A 115 -0.67 -23.39 11.62
C GLU A 115 -0.47 -24.86 12.02
N ASN A 116 -0.57 -25.16 13.31
CA ASN A 116 -0.41 -26.51 13.87
C ASN A 116 0.93 -27.18 13.48
N PRO A 117 2.08 -26.53 13.77
CA PRO A 117 3.39 -27.08 13.42
C PRO A 117 3.67 -28.37 14.19
N ASP A 118 4.32 -29.33 13.54
CA ASP A 118 4.97 -30.42 14.24
C ASP A 118 6.21 -29.92 15.02
N ASP A 119 6.78 -30.78 15.86
CA ASP A 119 7.92 -30.40 16.71
C ASP A 119 9.15 -30.04 15.89
N GLU A 120 9.37 -30.67 14.73
CA GLU A 120 10.53 -30.41 13.86
C GLU A 120 10.42 -29.05 13.21
N LEU A 121 9.27 -28.73 12.62
CA LEU A 121 8.98 -27.41 12.04
C LEU A 121 9.07 -26.31 13.10
N LYS A 122 8.45 -26.55 14.27
CA LYS A 122 8.49 -25.59 15.37
C LYS A 122 9.91 -25.30 15.83
N ASN A 123 10.73 -26.34 16.02
CA ASN A 123 12.14 -26.19 16.42
C ASN A 123 12.94 -25.43 15.36
N THR A 124 12.77 -25.75 14.08
CA THR A 124 13.45 -25.06 12.97
C THR A 124 13.13 -23.57 12.97
N VAL A 125 11.85 -23.18 13.11
CA VAL A 125 11.44 -21.76 13.14
C VAL A 125 11.96 -21.07 14.40
N GLN A 126 11.99 -21.74 15.55
CA GLN A 126 12.55 -21.18 16.79
C GLN A 126 14.06 -20.93 16.68
N LEU A 127 14.81 -21.85 16.07
CA LEU A 127 16.26 -21.67 15.83
C LEU A 127 16.53 -20.51 14.86
N ILE A 128 15.73 -20.36 13.81
CA ILE A 128 15.78 -19.20 12.90
C ILE A 128 15.51 -17.92 13.69
N ALA A 129 14.46 -17.88 14.49
CA ALA A 129 14.07 -16.72 15.27
C ALA A 129 15.09 -16.34 16.33
N GLU A 130 15.77 -17.32 16.95
CA GLU A 130 16.84 -17.06 17.91
C GLU A 130 17.97 -16.24 17.31
N LYS A 131 18.42 -16.58 16.11
CA LYS A 131 19.54 -15.95 15.41
C LYS A 131 19.14 -14.66 14.69
N ALA A 132 17.90 -14.56 14.21
CA ALA A 132 17.42 -13.35 13.55
C ALA A 132 17.26 -12.18 14.52
N LYS A 133 17.61 -10.98 14.07
CA LYS A 133 17.32 -9.71 14.78
C LYS A 133 15.83 -9.37 14.73
N ALA A 134 15.19 -9.66 13.60
CA ALA A 134 13.75 -9.53 13.42
C ALA A 134 13.22 -10.54 12.40
N LEU A 135 11.95 -10.91 12.57
CA LEU A 135 11.15 -11.67 11.61
C LEU A 135 10.14 -10.74 10.97
N ILE A 136 10.03 -10.77 9.65
CA ILE A 136 9.00 -10.05 8.92
C ILE A 136 7.92 -11.03 8.51
N VAL A 137 6.68 -10.70 8.83
CA VAL A 137 5.47 -11.36 8.33
C VAL A 137 4.58 -10.37 7.60
N MET A 138 3.70 -10.83 6.72
CA MET A 138 2.96 -9.93 5.85
C MET A 138 1.54 -9.59 6.34
N ASN A 139 1.14 -10.15 7.48
CA ASN A 139 -0.16 -9.89 8.10
C ASN A 139 -0.16 -10.23 9.60
N SER A 140 -1.16 -9.71 10.31
CA SER A 140 -1.32 -9.90 11.76
C SER A 140 -1.75 -11.31 12.17
N LEU A 141 -2.31 -12.11 11.26
CA LEU A 141 -2.67 -13.50 11.56
C LEU A 141 -1.41 -14.37 11.64
N SER A 142 -0.47 -14.19 10.70
CA SER A 142 0.84 -14.83 10.75
C SER A 142 1.64 -14.45 11.99
N GLU A 143 1.58 -13.17 12.43
CA GLU A 143 2.17 -12.75 13.71
C GLU A 143 1.57 -13.54 14.88
N LYS A 144 0.23 -13.62 14.95
CA LYS A 144 -0.45 -14.36 16.02
C LYS A 144 -0.04 -15.84 16.07
N VAL A 145 0.05 -16.51 14.92
CA VAL A 145 0.49 -17.90 14.83
C VAL A 145 1.93 -18.05 15.33
N LEU A 146 2.87 -17.18 14.91
CA LEU A 146 4.24 -17.22 15.42
C LEU A 146 4.32 -17.03 16.93
N VAL A 147 3.51 -16.14 17.49
CA VAL A 147 3.49 -15.91 18.94
C VAL A 147 2.86 -17.08 19.69
N SER A 148 1.68 -17.54 19.27
CA SER A 148 0.89 -18.54 20.01
C SER A 148 1.42 -19.96 19.84
N GLU A 149 1.81 -20.36 18.64
CA GLU A 149 2.15 -21.75 18.34
C GLU A 149 3.66 -22.01 18.34
N TYR A 150 4.43 -21.06 17.78
CA TYR A 150 5.89 -21.16 17.76
C TYR A 150 6.57 -20.51 18.97
N GLN A 151 5.81 -19.81 19.82
CA GLN A 151 6.31 -19.16 21.06
C GLN A 151 7.39 -18.09 20.79
N ILE A 152 7.30 -17.42 19.64
CA ILE A 152 8.22 -16.35 19.27
C ILE A 152 7.80 -15.05 19.97
N PRO A 153 8.72 -14.33 20.64
CA PRO A 153 8.42 -13.06 21.28
C PRO A 153 7.89 -12.04 20.25
N GLN A 154 6.76 -11.41 20.52
CA GLN A 154 6.13 -10.42 19.64
C GLN A 154 7.09 -9.27 19.27
N ALA A 155 7.96 -8.86 20.19
CA ALA A 155 8.96 -7.80 19.95
C ALA A 155 9.97 -8.14 18.83
N LYS A 156 10.11 -9.42 18.45
CA LYS A 156 10.94 -9.84 17.31
C LYS A 156 10.21 -9.82 15.98
N ILE A 157 8.90 -9.58 15.96
CA ILE A 157 8.07 -9.71 14.75
C ILE A 157 7.71 -8.31 14.25
N ALA A 158 7.95 -8.06 12.98
CA ALA A 158 7.53 -6.86 12.28
C ALA A 158 6.50 -7.24 11.20
N ILE A 159 5.37 -6.53 11.16
CA ILE A 159 4.36 -6.71 10.11
C ILE A 159 4.67 -5.72 8.99
N ILE A 160 5.10 -6.24 7.84
CA ILE A 160 5.29 -5.45 6.61
C ILE A 160 4.50 -6.15 5.50
N PRO A 161 3.46 -5.53 4.95
CA PRO A 161 2.57 -6.20 4.01
C PRO A 161 3.26 -6.56 2.68
N HIS A 162 2.66 -7.48 1.93
CA HIS A 162 3.11 -7.80 0.57
C HIS A 162 3.03 -6.56 -0.32
N GLY A 163 4.12 -6.26 -1.04
CA GLY A 163 4.17 -5.12 -1.94
C GLY A 163 3.24 -5.25 -3.16
N ILE A 164 2.79 -4.12 -3.66
CA ILE A 164 2.01 -4.02 -4.90
C ILE A 164 2.60 -2.99 -5.85
N PRO A 165 2.37 -3.12 -7.18
CA PRO A 165 2.77 -2.10 -8.14
C PRO A 165 2.14 -0.74 -7.85
N GLN A 166 2.91 0.32 -8.04
CA GLN A 166 2.37 1.68 -7.99
C GLN A 166 1.79 2.04 -9.35
N VAL A 167 0.50 1.82 -9.52
CA VAL A 167 -0.23 2.14 -10.76
C VAL A 167 -1.33 3.15 -10.48
N PRO A 168 -1.69 4.03 -11.44
CA PRO A 168 -2.83 4.93 -11.29
C PRO A 168 -4.15 4.14 -11.36
N LEU A 169 -5.17 4.65 -10.64
CA LEU A 169 -6.54 4.16 -10.79
C LEU A 169 -7.11 4.71 -12.10
N GLU A 170 -7.34 3.82 -13.06
CA GLU A 170 -7.84 4.16 -14.40
C GLU A 170 -9.09 3.35 -14.73
N PRO A 171 -9.99 3.90 -15.59
CA PRO A 171 -11.15 3.16 -16.11
C PRO A 171 -10.73 1.90 -16.88
N SER A 172 -11.50 0.82 -16.75
CA SER A 172 -11.18 -0.47 -17.38
C SER A 172 -11.38 -0.44 -18.90
N GLU A 173 -12.21 0.45 -19.43
CA GLU A 173 -12.62 0.53 -20.82
C GLU A 173 -11.42 0.69 -21.77
N LYS A 174 -10.45 1.55 -21.42
CA LYS A 174 -9.22 1.72 -22.20
C LYS A 174 -8.48 0.39 -22.40
N TYR A 175 -8.29 -0.34 -21.32
CA TYR A 175 -7.55 -1.61 -21.33
C TYR A 175 -8.36 -2.75 -21.97
N LYS A 176 -9.70 -2.71 -21.87
CA LYS A 176 -10.57 -3.65 -22.61
C LYS A 176 -10.43 -3.47 -24.11
N THR A 177 -10.38 -2.23 -24.60
CA THR A 177 -10.14 -1.94 -26.03
C THR A 177 -8.78 -2.47 -26.49
N GLU A 178 -7.71 -2.20 -25.74
CA GLU A 178 -6.36 -2.68 -26.05
C GLU A 178 -6.26 -4.22 -26.10
N LEU A 179 -7.13 -4.93 -25.36
CA LEU A 179 -7.12 -6.40 -25.25
C LEU A 179 -8.24 -7.08 -26.06
N GLY A 180 -9.05 -6.32 -26.85
CA GLY A 180 -10.17 -6.87 -27.61
C GLY A 180 -11.29 -7.44 -26.73
N LEU A 181 -11.61 -6.75 -25.65
CA LEU A 181 -12.60 -7.13 -24.64
C LEU A 181 -13.74 -6.09 -24.51
N GLU A 182 -13.92 -5.24 -25.54
CA GLU A 182 -14.96 -4.22 -25.54
C GLU A 182 -16.35 -4.82 -25.31
N GLY A 183 -17.15 -4.16 -24.48
CA GLY A 183 -18.50 -4.58 -24.14
C GLY A 183 -18.59 -5.85 -23.28
N LYS A 184 -17.46 -6.43 -22.89
CA LYS A 184 -17.43 -7.59 -22.00
C LYS A 184 -17.42 -7.18 -20.53
N ILE A 185 -18.06 -7.99 -19.70
CA ILE A 185 -17.86 -8.01 -18.25
C ILE A 185 -16.71 -8.99 -17.98
N VAL A 186 -15.57 -8.46 -17.56
CA VAL A 186 -14.34 -9.22 -17.44
C VAL A 186 -14.13 -9.70 -16.00
N LEU A 187 -14.22 -11.01 -15.81
CA LEU A 187 -13.75 -11.68 -14.61
C LEU A 187 -12.32 -12.16 -14.85
N SER A 188 -11.47 -12.19 -13.83
CA SER A 188 -10.12 -12.76 -13.99
C SER A 188 -9.58 -13.43 -12.73
N THR A 189 -8.69 -14.39 -12.94
CA THR A 189 -7.77 -14.95 -11.94
C THR A 189 -6.39 -15.00 -12.55
N PHE A 190 -5.35 -14.61 -11.82
CA PHE A 190 -3.99 -14.75 -12.33
C PHE A 190 -3.06 -15.49 -11.35
N GLY A 191 -1.96 -16.00 -11.89
CA GLY A 191 -0.88 -16.67 -11.16
C GLY A 191 -0.55 -18.05 -11.74
N LEU A 192 0.50 -18.68 -11.21
CA LEU A 192 0.87 -20.04 -11.61
C LEU A 192 -0.26 -21.01 -11.27
N LEU A 193 -0.76 -21.71 -12.28
CA LEU A 193 -1.89 -22.63 -12.14
C LEU A 193 -1.49 -23.88 -11.34
N SER A 194 -2.29 -24.19 -10.34
CA SER A 194 -2.19 -25.40 -9.52
C SER A 194 -3.56 -25.79 -8.97
N PRO A 195 -3.78 -27.02 -8.54
CA PRO A 195 -5.04 -27.43 -7.91
C PRO A 195 -5.45 -26.55 -6.72
N ASN A 196 -4.47 -26.03 -5.96
CA ASN A 196 -4.72 -25.14 -4.82
C ASN A 196 -5.33 -23.78 -5.21
N LYS A 197 -5.24 -23.38 -6.49
CA LYS A 197 -5.89 -22.16 -6.99
C LYS A 197 -7.41 -22.29 -7.11
N GLY A 198 -7.95 -23.51 -7.11
CA GLY A 198 -9.40 -23.73 -7.09
C GLY A 198 -10.17 -23.21 -8.30
N ILE A 199 -9.50 -23.04 -9.46
CA ILE A 199 -10.09 -22.46 -10.70
C ILE A 199 -11.36 -23.19 -11.11
N GLN A 200 -11.44 -24.50 -10.89
CA GLN A 200 -12.63 -25.31 -11.18
C GLN A 200 -13.91 -24.78 -10.49
N TYR A 201 -13.79 -24.19 -9.29
CA TYR A 201 -14.96 -23.66 -8.58
C TYR A 201 -15.44 -22.35 -9.20
N ALA A 202 -14.53 -21.51 -9.71
CA ALA A 202 -14.90 -20.33 -10.50
C ALA A 202 -15.57 -20.75 -11.82
N ILE A 203 -15.03 -21.75 -12.54
CA ILE A 203 -15.62 -22.25 -13.78
C ILE A 203 -17.03 -22.81 -13.51
N ARG A 204 -17.22 -23.62 -12.47
CA ARG A 204 -18.54 -24.19 -12.09
C ARG A 204 -19.56 -23.13 -11.66
N ALA A 205 -19.11 -21.95 -11.29
CA ALA A 205 -19.99 -20.84 -10.94
C ALA A 205 -20.58 -20.13 -12.18
N LEU A 206 -19.98 -20.30 -13.38
CA LEU A 206 -20.32 -19.50 -14.56
C LEU A 206 -21.60 -19.88 -15.30
N PRO A 207 -22.08 -21.13 -15.37
CA PRO A 207 -23.26 -21.48 -16.20
C PRO A 207 -24.48 -20.60 -15.93
N GLU A 208 -24.85 -20.39 -14.68
CA GLU A 208 -25.96 -19.51 -14.30
C GLU A 208 -25.65 -18.03 -14.63
N ILE A 209 -24.40 -17.63 -14.47
CA ILE A 209 -23.97 -16.25 -14.71
C ILE A 209 -24.04 -15.92 -16.21
N VAL A 210 -23.50 -16.77 -17.08
CA VAL A 210 -23.49 -16.50 -18.52
C VAL A 210 -24.90 -16.60 -19.14
N ALA A 211 -25.79 -17.42 -18.55
CA ALA A 211 -27.19 -17.45 -18.93
C ALA A 211 -27.92 -16.12 -18.69
N LYS A 212 -27.56 -15.41 -17.62
CA LYS A 212 -28.12 -14.08 -17.27
C LYS A 212 -27.34 -12.93 -17.91
N PHE A 213 -26.03 -13.06 -18.03
CA PHE A 213 -25.11 -12.03 -18.51
C PHE A 213 -24.22 -12.61 -19.64
N PRO A 214 -24.74 -12.73 -20.87
CA PRO A 214 -24.04 -13.42 -21.97
C PRO A 214 -22.76 -12.70 -22.45
N ASN A 215 -22.52 -11.49 -22.02
CA ASN A 215 -21.28 -10.74 -22.28
C ASN A 215 -20.18 -10.96 -21.21
N VAL A 216 -20.38 -11.83 -20.23
CA VAL A 216 -19.34 -12.20 -19.25
C VAL A 216 -18.27 -13.04 -19.93
N ILE A 217 -17.00 -12.73 -19.61
CA ILE A 217 -15.82 -13.52 -19.97
C ILE A 217 -14.92 -13.69 -18.74
N TYR A 218 -14.42 -14.90 -18.54
CA TYR A 218 -13.47 -15.23 -17.49
C TYR A 218 -12.08 -15.50 -18.05
N LEU A 219 -11.10 -14.72 -17.60
CA LEU A 219 -9.71 -14.82 -18.02
C LEU A 219 -8.91 -15.59 -16.94
N VAL A 220 -8.34 -16.72 -17.33
CA VAL A 220 -7.43 -17.51 -16.51
C VAL A 220 -6.01 -17.24 -16.99
N ILE A 221 -5.26 -16.45 -16.24
CA ILE A 221 -4.01 -15.84 -16.66
C ILE A 221 -2.83 -16.49 -15.93
N GLY A 222 -1.94 -17.13 -16.65
CA GLY A 222 -0.71 -17.71 -16.14
C GLY A 222 -0.40 -19.11 -16.65
N ALA A 223 0.88 -19.46 -16.63
CA ALA A 223 1.37 -20.80 -16.94
C ALA A 223 1.04 -21.78 -15.79
N THR A 224 1.08 -23.07 -16.07
CA THR A 224 1.02 -24.10 -15.03
C THR A 224 2.31 -24.04 -14.19
N HIS A 225 2.16 -24.23 -12.87
CA HIS A 225 3.30 -24.15 -11.95
C HIS A 225 4.42 -25.13 -12.38
N PRO A 226 5.69 -24.66 -12.52
CA PRO A 226 6.79 -25.49 -13.06
C PRO A 226 6.96 -26.86 -12.39
N ASN A 227 6.83 -26.94 -11.06
CA ASN A 227 6.91 -28.20 -10.34
C ASN A 227 5.76 -29.16 -10.71
N ILE A 228 4.56 -28.62 -10.94
CA ILE A 228 3.41 -29.44 -11.37
C ILE A 228 3.63 -29.96 -12.79
N VAL A 229 4.13 -29.10 -13.68
CA VAL A 229 4.47 -29.52 -15.06
C VAL A 229 5.52 -30.65 -15.03
N LYS A 230 6.55 -30.50 -14.18
CA LYS A 230 7.61 -31.52 -14.04
C LYS A 230 7.09 -32.86 -13.50
N GLU A 231 6.15 -32.84 -12.55
CA GLU A 231 5.63 -34.05 -11.90
C GLU A 231 4.47 -34.69 -12.65
N LYS A 232 3.54 -33.88 -13.17
CA LYS A 232 2.22 -34.31 -13.69
C LYS A 232 1.88 -33.73 -15.05
N GLY A 233 2.77 -32.96 -15.67
CA GLY A 233 2.48 -32.28 -16.92
C GLY A 233 1.32 -31.29 -16.80
N GLU A 234 0.54 -31.14 -17.87
CA GLU A 234 -0.59 -30.21 -17.94
C GLU A 234 -1.94 -30.84 -17.49
N VAL A 235 -1.91 -31.89 -16.67
CA VAL A 235 -3.12 -32.65 -16.25
C VAL A 235 -4.17 -31.72 -15.65
N TYR A 236 -3.78 -30.78 -14.77
CA TYR A 236 -4.75 -29.88 -14.15
C TYR A 236 -5.39 -28.92 -15.16
N ARG A 237 -4.60 -28.29 -16.04
CA ARG A 237 -5.12 -27.40 -17.08
C ARG A 237 -6.06 -28.17 -18.03
N ASN A 238 -5.66 -29.35 -18.46
CA ASN A 238 -6.47 -30.19 -19.36
C ASN A 238 -7.81 -30.59 -18.70
N ALA A 239 -7.81 -30.89 -17.42
CA ALA A 239 -9.03 -31.15 -16.66
C ALA A 239 -9.96 -29.92 -16.62
N LEU A 240 -9.41 -28.71 -16.45
CA LEU A 240 -10.20 -27.48 -16.52
C LEU A 240 -10.79 -27.24 -17.92
N ILE A 241 -10.03 -27.52 -18.98
CA ILE A 241 -10.51 -27.39 -20.38
C ILE A 241 -11.66 -28.38 -20.64
N GLN A 242 -11.52 -29.64 -20.20
CA GLN A 242 -12.60 -30.64 -20.31
C GLN A 242 -13.87 -30.19 -19.55
N GLU A 243 -13.70 -29.60 -18.38
CA GLU A 243 -14.83 -29.10 -17.59
C GLU A 243 -15.54 -27.93 -18.28
N ILE A 244 -14.79 -27.00 -18.90
CA ILE A 244 -15.33 -25.92 -19.72
C ILE A 244 -16.16 -26.44 -20.87
N GLN A 245 -15.66 -27.44 -21.61
CA GLN A 245 -16.38 -28.10 -22.72
C GLN A 245 -17.66 -28.77 -22.23
N LYS A 246 -17.58 -29.53 -21.13
CA LYS A 246 -18.74 -30.18 -20.51
C LYS A 246 -19.85 -29.21 -20.12
N LEU A 247 -19.47 -27.97 -19.71
CA LEU A 247 -20.40 -26.93 -19.28
C LEU A 247 -20.81 -25.97 -20.39
N GLY A 248 -20.30 -26.13 -21.63
CA GLY A 248 -20.61 -25.26 -22.77
C GLY A 248 -20.10 -23.83 -22.62
N LEU A 249 -18.93 -23.66 -21.98
CA LEU A 249 -18.36 -22.35 -21.60
C LEU A 249 -17.19 -21.91 -22.50
N GLU A 250 -16.95 -22.54 -23.65
CA GLU A 250 -15.79 -22.31 -24.52
C GLU A 250 -15.69 -20.85 -24.99
N ASN A 251 -16.82 -20.18 -25.15
CA ASN A 251 -16.89 -18.77 -25.55
C ASN A 251 -16.79 -17.79 -24.38
N HIS A 252 -16.78 -18.31 -23.13
CA HIS A 252 -16.84 -17.51 -21.91
C HIS A 252 -15.60 -17.65 -21.01
N VAL A 253 -14.68 -18.58 -21.34
CA VAL A 253 -13.42 -18.78 -20.60
C VAL A 253 -12.23 -18.74 -21.54
N ARG A 254 -11.23 -17.94 -21.24
CA ARG A 254 -9.98 -17.87 -22.01
C ARG A 254 -8.78 -18.13 -21.11
N PHE A 255 -7.87 -19.00 -21.58
CA PHE A 255 -6.58 -19.22 -20.94
C PHE A 255 -5.48 -18.42 -21.63
N TYR A 256 -4.64 -17.78 -20.81
CA TYR A 256 -3.38 -17.16 -21.24
C TYR A 256 -2.23 -17.94 -20.61
N ASN A 257 -1.76 -18.97 -21.34
CA ASN A 257 -0.75 -19.92 -20.86
C ASN A 257 0.68 -19.37 -21.01
N LYS A 258 0.98 -18.29 -20.32
CA LYS A 258 2.33 -17.74 -20.25
C LYS A 258 2.59 -17.04 -18.91
N TYR A 259 3.84 -16.96 -18.52
CA TYR A 259 4.27 -16.08 -17.44
C TYR A 259 4.27 -14.63 -17.97
N LEU A 260 3.52 -13.74 -17.35
CA LEU A 260 3.37 -12.36 -17.80
C LEU A 260 4.39 -11.44 -17.12
N GLU A 261 4.98 -10.56 -17.91
CA GLU A 261 5.72 -9.43 -17.38
C GLU A 261 4.77 -8.45 -16.65
N LEU A 262 5.29 -7.71 -15.66
CA LEU A 262 4.49 -6.85 -14.78
C LEU A 262 3.61 -5.84 -15.55
N GLY A 263 4.14 -5.24 -16.63
CA GLY A 263 3.41 -4.27 -17.44
C GLY A 263 2.19 -4.90 -18.13
N GLU A 264 2.37 -6.07 -18.74
CA GLU A 264 1.29 -6.81 -19.39
C GLU A 264 0.26 -7.30 -18.36
N LEU A 265 0.74 -7.86 -17.23
CA LEU A 265 -0.14 -8.29 -16.14
C LEU A 265 -1.03 -7.16 -15.62
N THR A 266 -0.45 -5.98 -15.39
CA THR A 266 -1.22 -4.83 -14.91
C THR A 266 -2.26 -4.35 -15.93
N SER A 267 -2.01 -4.49 -17.24
CA SER A 267 -3.00 -4.19 -18.27
C SER A 267 -4.20 -5.14 -18.18
N TYR A 268 -3.97 -6.45 -18.02
CA TYR A 268 -5.07 -7.42 -17.81
C TYR A 268 -5.84 -7.13 -16.50
N LEU A 269 -5.15 -6.83 -15.41
CA LEU A 269 -5.80 -6.49 -14.14
C LEU A 269 -6.63 -5.21 -14.26
N LYS A 270 -6.14 -4.20 -14.98
CA LYS A 270 -6.88 -2.97 -15.22
C LYS A 270 -8.09 -3.16 -16.17
N ALA A 271 -8.05 -4.14 -17.07
CA ALA A 271 -9.20 -4.52 -17.90
C ALA A 271 -10.25 -5.33 -17.15
N THR A 272 -9.92 -5.88 -15.98
CA THR A 272 -10.79 -6.72 -15.15
C THR A 272 -11.86 -5.87 -14.45
N ASP A 273 -13.11 -6.34 -14.41
CA ASP A 273 -14.17 -5.72 -13.62
C ASP A 273 -14.27 -6.32 -12.22
N ILE A 274 -14.14 -7.65 -12.09
CA ILE A 274 -14.18 -8.38 -10.82
C ILE A 274 -13.08 -9.44 -10.82
N TYR A 275 -12.24 -9.43 -9.80
CA TYR A 275 -11.19 -10.43 -9.63
C TYR A 275 -11.67 -11.60 -8.78
N LEU A 276 -11.46 -12.82 -9.27
CA LEU A 276 -11.80 -14.04 -8.55
C LEU A 276 -10.54 -14.67 -7.93
N SER A 277 -10.57 -14.95 -6.64
CA SER A 277 -9.51 -15.66 -5.92
C SER A 277 -10.08 -16.91 -5.23
N PRO A 278 -10.37 -17.98 -6.01
CA PRO A 278 -11.10 -19.16 -5.51
C PRO A 278 -10.18 -20.19 -4.83
N THR A 279 -9.06 -19.77 -4.26
CA THR A 279 -8.05 -20.60 -3.59
C THR A 279 -8.69 -21.56 -2.58
N VAL A 280 -8.24 -22.83 -2.55
CA VAL A 280 -8.75 -23.86 -1.65
C VAL A 280 -7.85 -24.13 -0.43
N ASP A 281 -6.72 -23.49 -0.35
CA ASP A 281 -5.78 -23.53 0.77
C ASP A 281 -6.20 -22.50 1.82
N GLU A 282 -6.90 -22.95 2.84
CA GLU A 282 -7.45 -22.11 3.91
C GLU A 282 -6.35 -21.43 4.73
N GLY A 283 -5.21 -22.12 4.92
CA GLY A 283 -4.04 -21.63 5.65
C GLY A 283 -3.14 -20.67 4.85
N GLN A 284 -3.50 -20.32 3.60
CA GLN A 284 -2.67 -19.44 2.79
C GLN A 284 -2.34 -18.14 3.53
N SER A 285 -1.07 -17.97 3.93
CA SER A 285 -0.59 -16.84 4.73
C SER A 285 -0.38 -15.56 3.91
N VAL A 286 -0.15 -15.68 2.59
CA VAL A 286 0.11 -14.54 1.69
C VAL A 286 -0.43 -14.83 0.30
N SER A 287 -1.01 -13.81 -0.34
CA SER A 287 -1.45 -13.86 -1.73
C SER A 287 -1.06 -12.59 -2.49
N GLY A 288 0.07 -12.61 -3.16
CA GLY A 288 0.51 -11.52 -4.02
C GLY A 288 -0.50 -11.21 -5.13
N THR A 289 -1.15 -12.26 -5.69
CA THR A 289 -2.13 -12.11 -6.77
C THR A 289 -3.39 -11.35 -6.32
N LEU A 290 -3.90 -11.64 -5.12
CA LEU A 290 -5.02 -10.92 -4.53
C LEU A 290 -4.64 -9.46 -4.23
N SER A 291 -3.46 -9.24 -3.66
CA SER A 291 -2.94 -7.89 -3.37
C SER A 291 -2.80 -7.04 -4.64
N TYR A 292 -2.28 -7.61 -5.72
CA TYR A 292 -2.12 -6.90 -7.01
C TYR A 292 -3.46 -6.52 -7.64
N ALA A 293 -4.45 -7.42 -7.61
CA ALA A 293 -5.78 -7.13 -8.12
C ALA A 293 -6.44 -5.96 -7.38
N MET A 294 -6.41 -6.00 -6.05
CA MET A 294 -6.90 -4.89 -5.22
C MET A 294 -6.11 -3.62 -5.44
N GLY A 295 -4.78 -3.72 -5.60
CA GLY A 295 -3.88 -2.61 -5.92
C GLY A 295 -4.14 -1.94 -7.26
N CYS A 296 -4.69 -2.68 -8.23
CA CYS A 296 -5.18 -2.15 -9.50
C CYS A 296 -6.63 -1.62 -9.42
N GLY A 297 -7.22 -1.56 -8.25
CA GLY A 297 -8.58 -1.06 -8.03
C GLY A 297 -9.67 -2.04 -8.50
N ARG A 298 -9.44 -3.34 -8.33
CA ARG A 298 -10.46 -4.35 -8.67
C ARG A 298 -11.17 -4.83 -7.40
N PRO A 299 -12.53 -4.81 -7.40
CA PRO A 299 -13.27 -5.52 -6.37
C PRO A 299 -13.00 -7.01 -6.49
N VAL A 300 -13.00 -7.71 -5.36
CA VAL A 300 -12.61 -9.11 -5.33
C VAL A 300 -13.72 -10.00 -4.78
N ILE A 301 -13.83 -11.22 -5.33
CA ILE A 301 -14.56 -12.33 -4.71
C ILE A 301 -13.48 -13.35 -4.36
N ALA A 302 -13.19 -13.50 -3.08
CA ALA A 302 -12.13 -14.35 -2.58
C ALA A 302 -12.67 -15.40 -1.61
N THR A 303 -12.11 -16.59 -1.64
CA THR A 303 -12.38 -17.61 -0.62
C THR A 303 -11.78 -17.19 0.72
N GLU A 304 -12.41 -17.63 1.82
CA GLU A 304 -12.05 -17.30 3.21
C GLU A 304 -10.74 -17.97 3.65
N THR A 305 -9.63 -17.64 2.98
CA THR A 305 -8.28 -18.02 3.42
C THR A 305 -7.80 -17.06 4.51
N SER A 306 -6.77 -17.46 5.28
CA SER A 306 -6.17 -16.60 6.32
C SER A 306 -5.78 -15.23 5.77
N TYR A 307 -5.15 -15.16 4.60
CA TYR A 307 -4.77 -13.88 4.01
C TYR A 307 -5.96 -13.06 3.48
N ALA A 308 -6.95 -13.72 2.87
CA ALA A 308 -8.13 -13.02 2.37
C ALA A 308 -8.94 -12.40 3.51
N ARG A 309 -9.09 -13.09 4.66
CA ARG A 309 -9.72 -12.54 5.87
C ARG A 309 -9.00 -11.31 6.43
N PHE A 310 -7.69 -11.23 6.26
CA PHE A 310 -6.90 -10.07 6.66
C PHE A 310 -7.08 -8.90 5.68
N LEU A 311 -7.06 -9.16 4.36
CA LEU A 311 -6.96 -8.11 3.35
C LEU A 311 -8.31 -7.61 2.84
N VAL A 312 -9.32 -8.50 2.72
CA VAL A 312 -10.61 -8.16 2.10
C VAL A 312 -11.59 -7.68 3.15
N ALA A 313 -12.01 -6.42 3.02
CA ALA A 313 -13.05 -5.82 3.83
C ALA A 313 -14.39 -5.80 3.05
N PRO A 314 -15.56 -5.70 3.72
CA PRO A 314 -16.88 -5.69 3.07
C PRO A 314 -17.05 -4.62 1.98
N GLN A 315 -16.33 -3.51 2.10
CA GLN A 315 -16.32 -2.42 1.11
C GLN A 315 -15.37 -2.66 -0.06
N THR A 316 -14.51 -3.68 -0.02
CA THR A 316 -13.52 -3.97 -1.08
C THR A 316 -13.82 -5.23 -1.85
N GLY A 317 -14.72 -6.09 -1.35
CA GLY A 317 -15.06 -7.36 -1.99
C GLY A 317 -15.92 -8.27 -1.14
N TYR A 318 -16.05 -9.51 -1.59
CA TYR A 318 -16.77 -10.57 -0.90
C TYR A 318 -15.83 -11.68 -0.46
N LEU A 319 -16.04 -12.16 0.77
CA LEU A 319 -15.47 -13.42 1.24
C LEU A 319 -16.52 -14.53 1.08
N VAL A 320 -16.12 -15.66 0.49
CA VAL A 320 -16.97 -16.81 0.24
C VAL A 320 -16.34 -18.10 0.78
N PRO A 321 -17.11 -19.10 1.19
CA PRO A 321 -16.55 -20.37 1.64
C PRO A 321 -15.68 -21.02 0.57
N VAL A 322 -14.61 -21.70 1.00
CA VAL A 322 -13.75 -22.49 0.10
C VAL A 322 -14.56 -23.62 -0.56
N ARG A 323 -14.16 -24.00 -1.77
CA ARG A 323 -14.78 -25.09 -2.56
C ARG A 323 -16.27 -24.90 -2.85
N SER A 324 -16.79 -23.67 -2.82
CA SER A 324 -18.21 -23.36 -3.03
C SER A 324 -18.43 -22.55 -4.32
N ALA A 325 -18.74 -23.25 -5.43
CA ALA A 325 -19.15 -22.61 -6.67
C ALA A 325 -20.44 -21.79 -6.49
N SER A 326 -21.42 -22.32 -5.73
CA SER A 326 -22.69 -21.65 -5.47
C SER A 326 -22.53 -20.30 -4.75
N ALA A 327 -21.60 -20.21 -3.80
CA ALA A 327 -21.32 -18.95 -3.11
C ALA A 327 -20.68 -17.93 -4.05
N ILE A 328 -19.78 -18.36 -4.95
CA ILE A 328 -19.21 -17.50 -6.00
C ILE A 328 -20.34 -17.01 -6.95
N THR A 329 -21.23 -17.93 -7.40
CA THR A 329 -22.39 -17.58 -8.23
C THR A 329 -23.26 -16.52 -7.55
N LYS A 330 -23.58 -16.72 -6.28
CA LYS A 330 -24.39 -15.76 -5.51
C LYS A 330 -23.72 -14.37 -5.46
N ALA A 331 -22.45 -14.30 -5.14
CA ALA A 331 -21.70 -13.03 -5.07
C ALA A 331 -21.64 -12.33 -6.44
N LEU A 332 -21.45 -13.08 -7.54
CA LEU A 332 -21.48 -12.55 -8.90
C LEU A 332 -22.86 -12.04 -9.30
N ASN A 333 -23.94 -12.77 -8.98
CA ASN A 333 -25.32 -12.32 -9.25
C ASN A 333 -25.68 -11.02 -8.51
N GLU A 334 -25.13 -10.80 -7.32
CA GLU A 334 -25.34 -9.57 -6.53
C GLU A 334 -24.52 -8.40 -7.08
N LEU A 335 -23.29 -8.67 -7.58
CA LEU A 335 -22.35 -7.60 -7.91
C LEU A 335 -22.44 -7.17 -9.38
N ILE A 336 -22.58 -8.11 -10.34
CA ILE A 336 -22.57 -7.80 -11.79
C ILE A 336 -23.63 -6.76 -12.19
N PRO A 337 -24.89 -6.79 -11.71
CA PRO A 337 -25.90 -5.81 -12.10
C PRO A 337 -25.63 -4.39 -11.59
N ASP A 338 -24.75 -4.22 -10.61
CA ASP A 338 -24.49 -2.94 -9.95
C ASP A 338 -23.10 -2.40 -10.30
N GLU A 339 -22.99 -1.81 -11.49
CA GLU A 339 -21.75 -1.19 -11.97
C GLU A 339 -21.22 -0.11 -11.02
N LYS A 340 -22.12 0.65 -10.38
CA LYS A 340 -21.75 1.69 -9.41
C LYS A 340 -21.06 1.06 -8.18
N ARG A 341 -21.58 -0.06 -7.73
CA ARG A 341 -21.00 -0.82 -6.61
C ARG A 341 -19.65 -1.43 -7.00
N ILE A 342 -19.51 -2.00 -8.19
CA ILE A 342 -18.23 -2.49 -8.75
C ILE A 342 -17.17 -1.37 -8.70
N LYS A 343 -17.49 -0.19 -9.27
CA LYS A 343 -16.58 0.96 -9.28
C LYS A 343 -16.27 1.49 -7.88
N GLY A 344 -17.27 1.53 -7.00
CA GLY A 344 -17.13 1.93 -5.60
C GLY A 344 -16.18 0.99 -4.83
N MET A 345 -16.45 -0.31 -4.86
CA MET A 345 -15.61 -1.32 -4.22
C MET A 345 -14.19 -1.34 -4.80
N GLY A 346 -14.04 -1.15 -6.10
CA GLY A 346 -12.72 -1.05 -6.75
C GLY A 346 -11.93 0.15 -6.24
N ARG A 347 -12.56 1.30 -6.05
CA ARG A 347 -11.92 2.49 -5.46
C ARG A 347 -11.49 2.23 -4.02
N GLU A 348 -12.37 1.65 -3.21
CA GLU A 348 -12.05 1.29 -1.82
C GLU A 348 -10.89 0.28 -1.74
N ALA A 349 -10.87 -0.73 -2.63
CA ALA A 349 -9.76 -1.69 -2.72
C ALA A 349 -8.43 -0.98 -3.08
N TYR A 350 -8.48 -0.04 -4.02
CA TYR A 350 -7.33 0.77 -4.41
C TYR A 350 -6.80 1.59 -3.23
N GLU A 351 -7.66 2.37 -2.55
CA GLU A 351 -7.27 3.21 -1.41
C GLU A 351 -6.76 2.37 -0.23
N HIS A 352 -7.43 1.27 0.08
CA HIS A 352 -7.05 0.34 1.15
C HIS A 352 -5.62 -0.19 0.97
N THR A 353 -5.21 -0.43 -0.28
CA THR A 353 -3.89 -1.02 -0.58
C THR A 353 -2.78 0.00 -0.83
N ARG A 354 -3.03 1.33 -0.81
CA ARG A 354 -1.97 2.34 -1.04
C ARG A 354 -0.76 2.22 -0.11
N PRO A 355 -0.91 1.91 1.19
CA PRO A 355 0.24 1.68 2.07
C PRO A 355 1.14 0.51 1.64
N MET A 356 0.61 -0.42 0.83
CA MET A 356 1.29 -1.62 0.37
C MET A 356 2.10 -1.43 -0.93
N THR A 357 2.19 -0.21 -1.50
CA THR A 357 2.99 -0.01 -2.71
C THR A 357 4.47 -0.33 -2.46
N TRP A 358 5.16 -0.89 -3.47
CA TRP A 358 6.56 -1.29 -3.34
C TRP A 358 7.47 -0.20 -2.77
N PRO A 359 7.35 1.10 -3.13
CA PRO A 359 8.13 2.16 -2.49
C PRO A 359 7.88 2.31 -0.98
N ASN A 360 6.62 2.15 -0.53
CA ASN A 360 6.27 2.21 0.89
C ASN A 360 6.79 0.97 1.65
N VAL A 361 6.66 -0.20 1.05
CA VAL A 361 7.20 -1.46 1.59
C VAL A 361 8.72 -1.36 1.71
N ALA A 362 9.42 -0.88 0.66
CA ALA A 362 10.87 -0.68 0.72
C ALA A 362 11.29 0.28 1.84
N THR A 363 10.50 1.34 2.08
CA THR A 363 10.73 2.26 3.21
C THR A 363 10.57 1.55 4.56
N SER A 364 9.55 0.70 4.70
CA SER A 364 9.33 -0.06 5.93
C SER A 364 10.47 -1.04 6.21
N TYR A 365 10.97 -1.72 5.17
CA TYR A 365 12.17 -2.57 5.28
C TYR A 365 13.41 -1.76 5.69
N PHE A 366 13.65 -0.62 5.05
CA PHE A 366 14.78 0.24 5.36
C PHE A 366 14.74 0.74 6.82
N ASN A 367 13.57 1.19 7.29
CA ASN A 367 13.39 1.65 8.66
C ASN A 367 13.62 0.54 9.69
N LEU A 368 13.21 -0.69 9.36
CA LEU A 368 13.49 -1.85 10.20
C LEU A 368 15.01 -2.15 10.25
N TYR A 369 15.67 -2.13 9.08
CA TYR A 369 17.11 -2.41 8.98
C TYR A 369 17.99 -1.42 9.73
N LYS A 370 17.62 -0.14 9.76
CA LYS A 370 18.33 0.91 10.54
C LYS A 370 18.43 0.61 12.04
N ASN A 371 17.54 -0.22 12.57
CA ASN A 371 17.62 -0.63 13.98
C ASN A 371 18.77 -1.63 14.25
N PHE A 372 19.34 -2.25 13.22
CA PHE A 372 20.28 -3.35 13.36
C PHE A 372 21.60 -3.14 12.60
N ALA A 373 21.63 -2.19 11.68
CA ALA A 373 22.81 -1.88 10.89
C ALA A 373 22.91 -0.36 10.69
N ASP A 374 24.16 0.13 10.67
CA ASP A 374 24.44 1.52 10.32
C ASP A 374 24.22 1.70 8.79
N LEU A 375 23.03 2.18 8.45
CA LEU A 375 22.60 2.46 7.11
C LEU A 375 22.33 3.96 6.98
N GLU A 376 23.28 4.68 6.42
CA GLU A 376 23.11 6.06 6.02
C GLU A 376 22.51 6.07 4.60
N ALA A 377 21.21 6.20 4.49
CA ALA A 377 20.62 6.79 3.29
C ALA A 377 20.31 8.25 3.63
N GLU A 378 20.65 9.17 2.73
CA GLU A 378 19.94 10.43 2.75
C GLU A 378 18.46 10.05 2.60
N GLU A 379 17.71 10.16 3.71
CA GLU A 379 16.25 10.31 3.58
C GLU A 379 16.10 11.43 2.55
N ASP A 380 15.18 11.26 1.57
CA ASP A 380 14.81 12.38 0.70
C ASP A 380 14.73 13.58 1.63
N LYS A 381 15.78 14.40 1.65
CA LYS A 381 15.76 15.62 2.45
C LYS A 381 14.60 16.39 1.85
N LEU A 382 13.45 16.28 2.53
CA LEU A 382 12.35 17.18 2.22
C LEU A 382 13.02 18.54 2.07
N PRO A 383 12.82 19.24 0.97
CA PRO A 383 13.49 20.51 0.76
C PRO A 383 13.30 21.34 2.01
N GLU A 384 14.38 21.95 2.50
CA GLU A 384 14.35 22.79 3.68
C GLU A 384 13.12 23.70 3.62
N LEU A 385 12.30 23.66 4.67
CA LEU A 385 11.04 24.37 4.68
C LEU A 385 11.34 25.87 4.71
N LYS A 386 11.23 26.54 3.55
CA LYS A 386 11.54 27.95 3.39
C LYS A 386 10.25 28.76 3.38
N LEU A 387 10.09 29.63 4.37
CA LEU A 387 8.97 30.58 4.45
C LEU A 387 9.27 31.94 3.80
N ASP A 388 10.41 32.10 3.13
CA ASP A 388 10.84 33.40 2.55
C ASP A 388 9.80 34.00 1.61
N HIS A 389 9.14 33.16 0.79
CA HIS A 389 8.10 33.62 -0.09
C HIS A 389 6.86 34.08 0.68
N LEU A 390 6.41 33.32 1.66
CA LEU A 390 5.29 33.67 2.53
C LEU A 390 5.60 34.97 3.30
N LYS A 391 6.80 35.10 3.88
CA LYS A 391 7.26 36.32 4.56
C LYS A 391 7.28 37.54 3.61
N ARG A 392 7.73 37.36 2.37
CA ARG A 392 7.75 38.40 1.35
C ARG A 392 6.35 38.87 0.95
N LEU A 393 5.39 37.98 0.92
CA LEU A 393 3.99 38.27 0.62
C LEU A 393 3.21 38.81 1.82
N THR A 394 3.83 38.90 3.00
CA THR A 394 3.20 39.33 4.25
C THR A 394 3.68 40.71 4.63
N ASP A 395 2.76 41.60 4.97
CA ASP A 395 3.07 42.88 5.62
C ASP A 395 2.52 42.94 7.06
N ASN A 396 2.45 44.11 7.65
CA ASN A 396 1.94 44.27 9.02
C ASN A 396 0.42 44.02 9.18
N PHE A 397 -0.29 43.76 8.10
CA PHE A 397 -1.73 43.58 8.10
C PHE A 397 -2.16 42.15 7.75
N GLY A 398 -1.49 41.51 6.79
CA GLY A 398 -1.79 40.17 6.37
C GLY A 398 -0.96 39.71 5.16
N VAL A 399 -1.31 38.54 4.61
CA VAL A 399 -0.72 38.07 3.35
C VAL A 399 -1.50 38.65 2.17
N PHE A 400 -0.79 39.17 1.18
CA PHE A 400 -1.38 39.73 -0.05
C PHE A 400 -2.05 38.62 -0.88
N HIS A 401 -3.21 38.95 -1.45
CA HIS A 401 -4.01 38.02 -2.26
C HIS A 401 -3.30 37.60 -3.56
N PHE A 402 -2.47 38.48 -4.16
CA PHE A 402 -1.86 38.18 -5.44
C PHE A 402 -0.40 38.70 -5.52
N ALA A 403 0.39 37.95 -6.27
CA ALA A 403 1.76 38.34 -6.59
C ALA A 403 2.06 38.07 -8.07
N LYS A 404 2.80 38.97 -8.69
CA LYS A 404 3.43 38.73 -9.99
C LYS A 404 4.83 38.19 -9.75
N TYR A 405 5.02 36.87 -10.03
CA TYR A 405 6.19 36.10 -9.59
C TYR A 405 6.36 36.19 -8.06
N SER A 406 7.37 36.83 -7.55
CA SER A 406 7.64 37.00 -6.12
C SER A 406 7.33 38.41 -5.56
N LYS A 407 6.73 39.29 -6.36
CA LYS A 407 6.40 40.66 -5.97
C LYS A 407 4.92 40.79 -5.64
N PRO A 408 4.54 41.18 -4.40
CA PRO A 408 3.14 41.40 -4.02
C PRO A 408 2.50 42.50 -4.89
N GLU A 409 1.27 42.24 -5.36
CA GLU A 409 0.48 43.25 -6.09
C GLU A 409 -0.59 43.85 -5.18
N ARG A 410 -0.31 44.97 -4.58
CA ARG A 410 -1.15 45.66 -3.59
C ARG A 410 -2.56 45.98 -4.07
N ARG A 411 -2.76 46.17 -5.38
CA ARG A 411 -4.07 46.49 -5.97
C ARG A 411 -5.14 45.41 -5.70
N TYR A 412 -4.73 44.16 -5.47
CA TYR A 412 -5.65 43.08 -5.16
C TYR A 412 -5.96 42.94 -3.67
N GLY A 413 -5.26 43.68 -2.80
CA GLY A 413 -5.48 43.64 -1.35
C GLY A 413 -5.16 42.28 -0.72
N TYR A 414 -6.02 41.86 0.19
CA TYR A 414 -5.86 40.66 1.02
C TYR A 414 -7.11 39.79 0.94
N SER A 415 -6.96 38.50 0.83
CA SER A 415 -8.08 37.54 0.90
C SER A 415 -8.11 36.83 2.25
N LEU A 416 -9.30 36.56 2.75
CA LEU A 416 -9.47 35.76 3.94
C LEU A 416 -8.99 34.31 3.73
N ASP A 417 -9.23 33.77 2.53
CA ASP A 417 -8.81 32.42 2.16
C ASP A 417 -7.31 32.24 2.30
N ASP A 418 -6.52 33.15 1.75
CA ASP A 418 -5.06 33.07 1.81
C ASP A 418 -4.53 33.26 3.23
N ASN A 419 -5.09 34.19 4.00
CA ASN A 419 -4.71 34.42 5.38
C ASN A 419 -5.08 33.22 6.29
N ALA A 420 -6.22 32.54 6.06
CA ALA A 420 -6.59 31.33 6.76
C ALA A 420 -5.61 30.17 6.47
N ARG A 421 -5.24 29.96 5.21
CA ARG A 421 -4.21 28.99 4.82
C ARG A 421 -2.85 29.34 5.42
N ALA A 422 -2.49 30.61 5.43
CA ALA A 422 -1.25 31.10 6.00
C ALA A 422 -1.16 30.82 7.51
N ILE A 423 -2.27 30.95 8.26
CA ILE A 423 -2.34 30.50 9.67
C ILE A 423 -1.98 29.02 9.79
N ILE A 424 -2.62 28.15 8.99
CA ILE A 424 -2.39 26.70 9.07
C ILE A 424 -0.91 26.38 8.79
N VAL A 425 -0.33 26.97 7.75
CA VAL A 425 1.08 26.77 7.38
C VAL A 425 2.01 27.28 8.47
N ALA A 426 1.78 28.48 8.99
CA ALA A 426 2.63 29.08 10.02
C ALA A 426 2.55 28.29 11.36
N VAL A 427 1.37 27.83 11.76
CA VAL A 427 1.18 27.01 12.97
C VAL A 427 1.84 25.63 12.81
N LYS A 428 1.71 24.98 11.64
CA LYS A 428 2.42 23.70 11.38
C LYS A 428 3.93 23.89 11.41
N ASN A 429 4.45 25.01 10.88
CA ASN A 429 5.86 25.29 10.95
C ASN A 429 6.32 25.60 12.38
N TYR A 430 5.54 26.34 13.14
CA TYR A 430 5.81 26.63 14.54
C TYR A 430 5.91 25.34 15.37
N LYS A 431 5.07 24.35 15.06
CA LYS A 431 5.13 23.03 15.69
C LYS A 431 6.47 22.29 15.45
N LEU A 432 7.06 22.47 14.27
CA LEU A 432 8.35 21.86 13.90
C LEU A 432 9.54 22.65 14.47
N ALA A 433 9.48 23.99 14.44
CA ALA A 433 10.54 24.87 14.87
C ALA A 433 9.95 26.17 15.48
N PRO A 434 9.61 26.17 16.79
CA PRO A 434 9.08 27.36 17.46
C PRO A 434 10.03 28.56 17.35
N SER A 435 9.50 29.74 17.02
CA SER A 435 10.27 30.99 16.96
C SER A 435 9.38 32.22 17.17
N GLU A 436 9.96 33.29 17.74
CA GLU A 436 9.25 34.58 17.89
C GLU A 436 8.79 35.19 16.55
N ASP A 437 9.54 34.96 15.47
CA ASP A 437 9.18 35.42 14.13
C ASP A 437 7.89 34.75 13.66
N LEU A 438 7.74 33.46 13.90
CA LEU A 438 6.52 32.73 13.57
C LEU A 438 5.34 33.17 14.43
N GLU A 439 5.55 33.45 15.71
CA GLU A 439 4.50 34.00 16.58
C GLU A 439 3.99 35.34 16.06
N LYS A 440 4.89 36.24 15.66
CA LYS A 440 4.54 37.54 15.08
C LYS A 440 3.72 37.39 13.78
N ILE A 441 4.12 36.45 12.92
CA ILE A 441 3.43 36.17 11.66
C ILE A 441 2.04 35.58 11.93
N ILE A 442 1.92 34.60 12.81
CA ILE A 442 0.63 34.00 13.21
C ILE A 442 -0.29 35.06 13.80
N GLN A 443 0.26 35.91 14.68
CA GLN A 443 -0.49 37.02 15.27
C GLN A 443 -0.99 38.03 14.22
N THR A 444 -0.18 38.34 13.21
CA THR A 444 -0.57 39.21 12.08
C THR A 444 -1.77 38.62 11.34
N TYR A 445 -1.73 37.34 10.99
CA TYR A 445 -2.85 36.69 10.29
C TYR A 445 -4.10 36.59 11.15
N LEU A 446 -3.98 36.29 12.45
CA LEU A 446 -5.11 36.28 13.37
C LEU A 446 -5.74 37.68 13.55
N ASN A 447 -4.91 38.75 13.55
CA ASN A 447 -5.39 40.11 13.58
C ASN A 447 -6.15 40.48 12.28
N PHE A 448 -5.67 40.02 11.12
CA PHE A 448 -6.38 40.16 9.85
C PHE A 448 -7.75 39.42 9.91
N VAL A 449 -7.78 38.16 10.34
CA VAL A 449 -9.04 37.39 10.47
C VAL A 449 -10.01 38.07 11.43
N LYS A 450 -9.50 38.60 12.55
CA LYS A 450 -10.30 39.41 13.50
C LYS A 450 -10.87 40.65 12.81
N PHE A 451 -10.08 41.35 12.02
CA PHE A 451 -10.54 42.51 11.25
C PHE A 451 -11.62 42.11 10.24
N ALA A 452 -11.41 41.01 9.48
CA ALA A 452 -12.36 40.55 8.47
C ALA A 452 -13.68 40.05 9.07
N GLN A 453 -13.70 39.58 10.34
CA GLN A 453 -14.89 39.07 10.98
C GLN A 453 -15.94 40.17 11.24
N ARG A 454 -17.18 39.88 10.85
CA ARG A 454 -18.34 40.77 11.05
C ARG A 454 -18.99 40.50 12.41
N PRO A 455 -19.87 41.43 12.90
CA PRO A 455 -20.63 41.23 14.14
C PRO A 455 -21.43 39.93 14.16
N THR A 456 -21.96 39.50 13.02
CA THR A 456 -22.72 38.26 12.83
C THR A 456 -21.91 36.97 12.96
N GLY A 457 -20.57 37.04 13.01
CA GLY A 457 -19.69 35.87 12.99
C GLY A 457 -19.24 35.49 11.57
N THR A 458 -19.87 36.00 10.52
CA THR A 458 -19.40 35.81 9.14
C THR A 458 -18.17 36.68 8.87
N PHE A 459 -17.50 36.44 7.73
CA PHE A 459 -16.31 37.17 7.34
C PHE A 459 -16.49 37.86 6.00
N ALA A 460 -15.73 38.94 5.77
CA ALA A 460 -15.52 39.49 4.46
C ALA A 460 -14.53 38.62 3.67
N ASN A 461 -14.76 38.41 2.37
CA ASN A 461 -13.87 37.57 1.55
C ASN A 461 -12.57 38.30 1.21
N VAL A 462 -12.68 39.55 0.83
CA VAL A 462 -11.56 40.41 0.41
C VAL A 462 -11.55 41.69 1.20
N VAL A 463 -10.35 42.14 1.54
CA VAL A 463 -10.10 43.44 2.14
C VAL A 463 -9.13 44.20 1.23
N SER A 464 -9.50 45.39 0.77
CA SER A 464 -8.63 46.21 -0.09
C SER A 464 -7.35 46.62 0.65
N TYR A 465 -6.34 47.06 -0.11
CA TYR A 465 -5.12 47.61 0.50
C TYR A 465 -5.37 48.81 1.40
N GLN A 466 -6.44 49.58 1.13
CA GLN A 466 -6.92 50.71 1.96
C GLN A 466 -7.75 50.23 3.17
N LYS A 467 -7.78 48.92 3.44
CA LYS A 467 -8.49 48.30 4.55
C LYS A 467 -10.04 48.42 4.50
N VAL A 468 -10.59 48.45 3.29
CA VAL A 468 -12.04 48.41 3.07
C VAL A 468 -12.46 46.98 2.84
N LYS A 469 -13.46 46.50 3.63
CA LYS A 469 -14.04 45.16 3.48
C LYS A 469 -14.98 45.13 2.29
N ASP A 470 -14.95 44.06 1.53
CA ASP A 470 -15.99 43.78 0.53
C ASP A 470 -17.34 43.46 1.17
N GLY A 471 -18.41 43.59 0.37
CA GLY A 471 -19.77 43.25 0.79
C GLY A 471 -20.10 41.74 0.71
N THR A 472 -19.23 40.94 0.11
CA THR A 472 -19.49 39.54 -0.24
C THR A 472 -19.21 38.59 0.92
N THR A 473 -19.82 37.41 0.87
CA THR A 473 -19.60 36.30 1.79
C THR A 473 -19.59 35.03 0.96
N ASP A 474 -18.48 34.31 0.98
CA ASP A 474 -18.32 33.03 0.29
C ASP A 474 -18.27 31.89 1.32
N GLU A 475 -19.07 30.84 1.11
CA GLU A 475 -19.19 29.76 2.07
C GLU A 475 -17.87 28.99 2.25
N ASP A 476 -17.12 28.73 1.18
CA ASP A 476 -15.84 28.02 1.25
C ASP A 476 -14.80 28.80 2.04
N VAL A 477 -14.80 30.12 1.88
CA VAL A 477 -13.92 31.02 2.65
C VAL A 477 -14.29 31.01 4.13
N GLN A 478 -15.60 30.98 4.46
CA GLN A 478 -16.10 30.83 5.84
C GLN A 478 -15.62 29.50 6.44
N GLY A 479 -15.84 28.37 5.73
CA GLY A 479 -15.43 27.05 6.19
C GLY A 479 -13.92 26.99 6.45
N ARG A 480 -13.11 27.59 5.59
CA ARG A 480 -11.66 27.58 5.72
C ARG A 480 -11.15 28.45 6.87
N ALA A 481 -11.79 29.58 7.13
CA ALA A 481 -11.50 30.39 8.32
C ALA A 481 -11.81 29.60 9.61
N ILE A 482 -12.93 28.89 9.67
CA ILE A 482 -13.27 28.02 10.79
C ILE A 482 -12.21 26.92 10.97
N TRP A 483 -11.76 26.27 9.89
CA TRP A 483 -10.67 25.30 9.97
C TRP A 483 -9.39 25.90 10.57
N ALA A 484 -8.92 27.02 10.04
CA ALA A 484 -7.69 27.66 10.51
C ALA A 484 -7.76 28.07 11.97
N LEU A 485 -8.90 28.64 12.40
CA LEU A 485 -9.11 29.09 13.78
C LEU A 485 -9.21 27.90 14.75
N GLY A 486 -9.95 26.82 14.40
CA GLY A 486 -10.04 25.61 15.20
C GLY A 486 -8.67 24.93 15.35
N PHE A 487 -7.90 24.88 14.27
CA PHE A 487 -6.55 24.33 14.29
C PHE A 487 -5.58 25.15 15.17
N ALA A 488 -5.57 26.48 15.02
CA ALA A 488 -4.70 27.35 15.81
C ALA A 488 -5.07 27.36 17.31
N SER A 489 -6.36 27.28 17.66
CA SER A 489 -6.80 27.25 19.05
C SER A 489 -6.41 25.95 19.77
N SER A 490 -6.31 24.85 19.03
CA SER A 490 -6.00 23.52 19.56
C SER A 490 -4.49 23.21 19.68
N GLU A 491 -3.60 24.05 19.13
CA GLU A 491 -2.17 23.76 19.15
C GLU A 491 -1.51 24.21 20.46
N ASN A 492 -1.22 23.25 21.32
CA ASN A 492 -0.73 23.49 22.68
C ASN A 492 0.66 24.14 22.77
N LEU A 493 1.47 24.05 21.71
CA LEU A 493 2.79 24.68 21.67
C LEU A 493 2.71 26.20 21.44
N LEU A 494 1.58 26.70 20.90
CA LEU A 494 1.39 28.15 20.69
C LEU A 494 1.19 28.86 22.05
N PRO A 495 1.68 30.13 22.16
CA PRO A 495 1.40 30.96 23.33
C PRO A 495 -0.11 31.08 23.62
N GLU A 496 -0.46 31.03 24.88
CA GLU A 496 -1.86 31.04 25.34
C GLU A 496 -2.65 32.24 24.77
N LYS A 497 -2.02 33.41 24.70
CA LYS A 497 -2.63 34.64 24.12
C LYS A 497 -3.09 34.42 22.68
N ILE A 498 -2.29 33.74 21.86
CA ILE A 498 -2.59 33.43 20.46
C ILE A 498 -3.73 32.42 20.37
N ARG A 499 -3.65 31.34 21.15
CA ARG A 499 -4.71 30.33 21.23
C ARG A 499 -6.05 30.90 21.67
N ASN A 500 -6.07 31.70 22.73
CA ASN A 500 -7.28 32.35 23.25
C ASN A 500 -7.92 33.30 22.23
N GLN A 501 -7.11 34.03 21.45
CA GLN A 501 -7.63 34.87 20.36
C GLN A 501 -8.25 34.00 19.26
N ALA A 502 -7.57 32.95 18.81
CA ALA A 502 -8.10 32.04 17.80
C ALA A 502 -9.41 31.39 18.27
N GLN A 503 -9.49 30.94 19.53
CA GLN A 503 -10.68 30.36 20.14
C GLN A 503 -11.86 31.32 20.14
N LYS A 504 -11.67 32.57 20.58
CA LYS A 504 -12.74 33.60 20.58
C LYS A 504 -13.29 33.85 19.18
N LEU A 505 -12.43 33.94 18.17
CA LEU A 505 -12.83 34.13 16.77
C LEU A 505 -13.54 32.89 16.22
N PHE A 506 -13.06 31.71 16.57
CA PHE A 506 -13.66 30.42 16.20
C PHE A 506 -15.07 30.29 16.72
N LEU A 507 -15.28 30.43 18.03
CA LEU A 507 -16.60 30.28 18.65
C LEU A 507 -17.63 31.26 18.06
N LYS A 508 -17.19 32.51 17.78
CA LYS A 508 -18.07 33.49 17.13
C LYS A 508 -18.41 33.08 15.69
N ALA A 509 -17.48 32.43 14.97
CA ALA A 509 -17.69 31.98 13.59
C ALA A 509 -18.64 30.78 13.47
N LEU A 510 -18.93 30.07 14.55
CA LEU A 510 -19.90 28.96 14.55
C LEU A 510 -21.37 29.42 14.44
N ASN A 511 -21.68 30.63 14.85
CA ASN A 511 -23.08 31.14 14.84
C ASN A 511 -23.75 31.04 13.45
N PRO A 512 -23.09 31.45 12.31
CA PRO A 512 -23.68 31.33 10.99
C PRO A 512 -23.50 29.97 10.33
N LEU A 513 -22.80 29.01 10.96
CA LEU A 513 -22.38 27.74 10.34
C LEU A 513 -23.55 26.92 9.82
N LEU A 514 -24.67 26.87 10.54
CA LEU A 514 -25.89 26.12 10.14
C LEU A 514 -26.51 26.60 8.82
N LYS A 515 -26.12 27.77 8.33
CA LYS A 515 -26.60 28.34 7.05
C LYS A 515 -25.73 27.94 5.85
N ILE A 516 -24.60 27.31 6.08
CA ILE A 516 -23.69 26.84 5.02
C ILE A 516 -24.32 25.66 4.28
N LYS A 517 -24.37 25.74 2.95
CA LYS A 517 -24.92 24.70 2.07
C LYS A 517 -23.85 24.00 1.24
N SER A 518 -22.69 24.63 1.02
CA SER A 518 -21.59 24.05 0.27
C SER A 518 -21.02 22.81 1.00
N PRO A 519 -20.98 21.61 0.38
CA PRO A 519 -20.36 20.44 0.99
C PRO A 519 -18.88 20.65 1.30
N ARG A 520 -18.17 21.40 0.46
CA ARG A 520 -16.75 21.72 0.65
C ARG A 520 -16.53 22.65 1.84
N ALA A 521 -17.34 23.67 1.99
CA ALA A 521 -17.30 24.57 3.13
C ALA A 521 -17.62 23.81 4.45
N THR A 522 -18.62 22.93 4.40
CA THR A 522 -18.96 22.05 5.52
C THR A 522 -17.79 21.16 5.91
N ALA A 523 -17.10 20.54 4.96
CA ALA A 523 -15.93 19.69 5.23
C ALA A 523 -14.79 20.48 5.90
N PHE A 524 -14.51 21.72 5.45
CA PHE A 524 -13.53 22.59 6.10
C PHE A 524 -13.95 22.96 7.52
N ALA A 525 -15.21 23.32 7.71
CA ALA A 525 -15.73 23.66 9.04
C ALA A 525 -15.67 22.46 10.00
N MET A 526 -16.05 21.26 9.54
CA MET A 526 -15.95 20.02 10.33
C MET A 526 -14.51 19.72 10.73
N THR A 527 -13.53 19.95 9.84
CA THR A 527 -12.11 19.80 10.17
C THR A 527 -11.68 20.75 11.29
N GLY A 528 -12.15 22.00 11.25
CA GLY A 528 -11.89 22.97 12.32
C GLY A 528 -12.52 22.58 13.65
N ILE A 529 -13.77 22.13 13.63
CA ILE A 529 -14.50 21.64 14.80
C ILE A 529 -13.79 20.40 15.39
N TYR A 530 -13.38 19.46 14.56
CA TYR A 530 -12.62 18.29 14.99
C TYR A 530 -11.35 18.68 15.77
N HIS A 531 -10.54 19.59 15.21
CA HIS A 531 -9.34 20.08 15.90
C HIS A 531 -9.69 20.74 17.23
N TYR A 532 -10.71 21.59 17.23
CA TYR A 532 -11.14 22.26 18.44
C TYR A 532 -11.57 21.27 19.54
N LEU A 533 -12.48 20.33 19.24
CA LEU A 533 -12.98 19.34 20.19
C LEU A 533 -11.91 18.38 20.73
N LYS A 534 -10.82 18.19 20.00
CA LYS A 534 -9.68 17.38 20.47
C LYS A 534 -8.98 18.02 21.68
N SER A 535 -9.03 19.33 21.82
CA SER A 535 -8.38 20.09 22.91
C SER A 535 -9.40 20.66 23.90
N PHE A 536 -10.65 20.80 23.50
CA PHE A 536 -11.77 21.33 24.30
C PHE A 536 -12.99 20.43 24.11
N PRO A 537 -13.00 19.21 24.72
CA PRO A 537 -14.06 18.22 24.57
C PRO A 537 -15.41 18.67 25.15
#